data_f64277d0e6f625bf5a34eef5ea5ef883
#
_entry.id   f64277d0e6f625bf5a34eef5ea5ef883
#
_cell.length_a   1.000
_cell.length_b   1.000
_cell.length_c   1.000
_cell.angle_alpha   90.00
_cell.angle_beta   90.00
_cell.angle_gamma   90.00
#
_symmetry.space_group_name_H-M   'P 1'
#
loop_
_entity.id
_entity.type
_entity.pdbx_description
1 polymer ?
#
loop_
_entity_poly.entity_id
_entity_poly.type
_entity_poly.pdbx_seq_one_letter_code
_entity_poly.pdbx_strand_id
1 'polypeptide(L)'
;MKFLLTAINAKFIHSNPAIYSLRAGVGEKLQPYVELAEFTINESLESILEGIWKRQPKVIGFSCYIWNWKLIREILTELPKILPDTEIWLGGPEVTYDGPGLLREFPQVTGIMVGEGEVTFREVLEHYVRETETAGQSEQQPEPDRIEQQAADRTGTVAGKSVAERFGQISGLCLASGYTAPRELTDLTTLPFLYEDMEPFTNRIIYYETSRGCPYRCSYCLSSIDKKVRLRDIDVVKRELQFFLDQNVKQVKFIDRTFNCNHKHAMEIWQYIYEHDNGVTNFHFEISADILREEEISLLNRFRPGLAQLEIGVQSTNPETIRAIHRVMDVDKLEKIVAAIHRGQNIHQHLDLIAGLPYEDYESFGRSFDRVYAMQPEQLQLGFLKVLKGSDMHEHAKEYGIRYLEQPPYEVLYTNWISYGEIRRLKRIEEMVELYYNSGQFTHTLPVLEKAFSGPFAMYEALADYYQEQGYFTNSPARAYRYQILLEFAAMKDPANREIYRELLTYDMYLRENLKSRPAFAAEITEEEKQNIRRFYQTEEQERHYLPAYDQYDWKQLSRMTHLEPFRYPEPHYVLFDYQERNPLNYEAKVQVIANPIL
;
A
#
# COMPACT_ATOMS: atom_id res chain seq x y z
N MET A 1 -31.72 7.00 -17.24
CA MET A 1 -30.82 5.84 -17.13
C MET A 1 -29.71 6.15 -16.16
N LYS A 2 -29.27 5.19 -15.32
CA LYS A 2 -28.10 5.35 -14.45
C LYS A 2 -27.13 4.18 -14.67
N PHE A 3 -25.86 4.48 -14.88
CA PHE A 3 -24.76 3.54 -14.89
C PHE A 3 -24.01 3.67 -13.55
N LEU A 4 -24.05 2.62 -12.73
CA LEU A 4 -23.37 2.59 -11.44
C LEU A 4 -21.96 2.01 -11.59
N LEU A 5 -20.92 2.82 -11.42
CA LEU A 5 -19.54 2.34 -11.30
C LEU A 5 -19.25 2.00 -9.84
N THR A 6 -18.90 0.76 -9.60
CA THR A 6 -18.74 0.21 -8.24
C THR A 6 -17.31 -0.23 -7.98
N ALA A 7 -16.74 0.27 -6.90
CA ALA A 7 -15.45 -0.18 -6.38
C ALA A 7 -15.61 -0.82 -5.00
N ILE A 8 -14.82 -1.87 -4.74
CA ILE A 8 -14.69 -2.49 -3.42
C ILE A 8 -13.21 -2.37 -3.03
N ASN A 9 -12.92 -1.45 -2.12
CA ASN A 9 -11.57 -1.09 -1.71
C ASN A 9 -11.03 -2.03 -0.63
N ALA A 10 -9.71 -2.18 -0.55
CA ALA A 10 -9.07 -3.01 0.49
C ALA A 10 -9.30 -2.46 1.90
N LYS A 11 -9.33 -1.13 2.08
CA LYS A 11 -9.64 -0.42 3.33
C LYS A 11 -10.30 0.92 3.00
N PHE A 12 -10.98 1.53 3.98
CA PHE A 12 -11.63 2.83 3.81
C PHE A 12 -10.67 3.95 3.40
N ILE A 13 -9.43 3.92 3.89
CA ILE A 13 -8.41 4.95 3.58
C ILE A 13 -8.00 4.97 2.09
N HIS A 14 -8.25 3.88 1.34
CA HIS A 14 -7.95 3.79 -0.08
C HIS A 14 -9.12 4.29 -0.90
N SER A 15 -8.87 5.19 -1.86
CA SER A 15 -9.80 5.51 -2.94
C SER A 15 -9.55 4.60 -4.14
N ASN A 16 -10.50 4.55 -5.06
CA ASN A 16 -10.33 3.81 -6.32
C ASN A 16 -10.25 4.79 -7.50
N PRO A 17 -9.05 5.24 -7.89
CA PRO A 17 -8.91 6.23 -8.96
C PRO A 17 -9.52 5.78 -10.30
N ALA A 18 -9.64 4.47 -10.57
CA ALA A 18 -10.19 3.98 -11.83
C ALA A 18 -11.64 4.42 -12.04
N ILE A 19 -12.55 4.25 -11.06
CA ILE A 19 -13.95 4.65 -11.24
C ILE A 19 -14.12 6.17 -11.38
N TYR A 20 -13.26 6.95 -10.71
CA TYR A 20 -13.23 8.40 -10.86
C TYR A 20 -12.69 8.81 -12.24
N SER A 21 -11.63 8.15 -12.73
CA SER A 21 -11.09 8.38 -14.08
C SER A 21 -12.12 8.07 -15.17
N LEU A 22 -12.81 6.94 -15.04
CA LEU A 22 -13.90 6.58 -15.98
C LEU A 22 -15.01 7.64 -15.99
N ARG A 23 -15.46 8.09 -14.81
CA ARG A 23 -16.49 9.14 -14.71
C ARG A 23 -16.02 10.48 -15.26
N ALA A 24 -14.81 10.90 -14.95
CA ALA A 24 -14.26 12.15 -15.46
C ALA A 24 -14.04 12.09 -16.99
N GLY A 25 -13.55 10.94 -17.51
CA GLY A 25 -13.24 10.72 -18.91
C GLY A 25 -14.44 10.72 -19.86
N VAL A 26 -15.68 10.57 -19.35
CA VAL A 26 -16.88 10.65 -20.23
C VAL A 26 -17.27 12.08 -20.59
N GLY A 27 -16.72 13.09 -19.91
CA GLY A 27 -17.02 14.51 -20.13
C GLY A 27 -18.34 14.96 -19.51
N GLU A 28 -18.50 16.27 -19.35
CA GLU A 28 -19.61 16.92 -18.59
C GLU A 28 -21.01 16.48 -19.03
N LYS A 29 -21.22 16.26 -20.33
CA LYS A 29 -22.55 15.87 -20.87
C LYS A 29 -23.01 14.48 -20.43
N LEU A 30 -22.08 13.56 -20.24
CA LEU A 30 -22.38 12.16 -19.89
C LEU A 30 -22.22 11.87 -18.39
N GLN A 31 -21.49 12.68 -17.64
CA GLN A 31 -21.33 12.52 -16.20
C GLN A 31 -22.64 12.38 -15.41
N PRO A 32 -23.75 13.09 -15.74
CA PRO A 32 -25.03 12.92 -15.03
C PRO A 32 -25.62 11.51 -15.11
N TYR A 33 -25.22 10.71 -16.09
CA TYR A 33 -25.63 9.31 -16.23
C TYR A 33 -24.79 8.34 -15.42
N VAL A 34 -23.67 8.79 -14.80
CA VAL A 34 -22.73 7.96 -14.05
C VAL A 34 -22.83 8.25 -12.56
N GLU A 35 -23.15 7.23 -11.78
CA GLU A 35 -23.12 7.25 -10.32
C GLU A 35 -21.93 6.42 -9.83
N LEU A 36 -21.25 6.84 -8.76
CA LEU A 36 -20.15 6.10 -8.13
C LEU A 36 -20.64 5.48 -6.83
N ALA A 37 -20.23 4.24 -6.57
CA ALA A 37 -20.39 3.59 -5.28
C ALA A 37 -19.07 2.97 -4.84
N GLU A 38 -18.66 3.27 -3.61
CA GLU A 38 -17.47 2.68 -2.99
C GLU A 38 -17.86 1.91 -1.74
N PHE A 39 -17.34 0.69 -1.63
CA PHE A 39 -17.44 -0.21 -0.50
C PHE A 39 -16.05 -0.68 -0.10
N THR A 40 -15.95 -1.47 0.95
CA THR A 40 -14.70 -2.11 1.37
C THR A 40 -14.87 -3.62 1.52
N ILE A 41 -13.77 -4.36 1.42
CA ILE A 41 -13.77 -5.83 1.65
C ILE A 41 -14.13 -6.22 3.09
N ASN A 42 -14.19 -5.25 4.01
CA ASN A 42 -14.57 -5.47 5.41
C ASN A 42 -16.08 -5.37 5.63
N GLU A 43 -16.84 -4.93 4.64
CA GLU A 43 -18.30 -4.90 4.69
C GLU A 43 -18.89 -6.27 4.36
N SER A 44 -20.05 -6.61 4.95
CA SER A 44 -20.71 -7.87 4.63
C SER A 44 -21.28 -7.85 3.21
N LEU A 45 -21.40 -9.04 2.60
CA LEU A 45 -22.01 -9.20 1.29
C LEU A 45 -23.42 -8.57 1.25
N GLU A 46 -24.22 -8.80 2.30
CA GLU A 46 -25.58 -8.26 2.40
C GLU A 46 -25.60 -6.73 2.40
N SER A 47 -24.67 -6.09 3.13
CA SER A 47 -24.55 -4.62 3.16
C SER A 47 -24.24 -4.05 1.79
N ILE A 48 -23.33 -4.68 1.06
CA ILE A 48 -22.96 -4.26 -0.30
C ILE A 48 -24.14 -4.46 -1.27
N LEU A 49 -24.80 -5.60 -1.23
CA LEU A 49 -25.97 -5.89 -2.05
C LEU A 49 -27.12 -4.92 -1.76
N GLU A 50 -27.39 -4.60 -0.49
CA GLU A 50 -28.38 -3.59 -0.09
C GLU A 50 -28.01 -2.21 -0.63
N GLY A 51 -26.73 -1.82 -0.52
CA GLY A 51 -26.22 -0.56 -1.03
C GLY A 51 -26.37 -0.41 -2.54
N ILE A 52 -26.17 -1.48 -3.31
CA ILE A 52 -26.40 -1.54 -4.76
C ILE A 52 -27.91 -1.50 -5.05
N TRP A 53 -28.69 -2.34 -4.36
CA TRP A 53 -30.14 -2.44 -4.57
C TRP A 53 -30.86 -1.11 -4.33
N LYS A 54 -30.50 -0.34 -3.31
CA LYS A 54 -31.07 0.99 -3.04
C LYS A 54 -30.90 1.99 -4.19
N ARG A 55 -29.85 1.82 -5.01
CA ARG A 55 -29.56 2.69 -6.15
C ARG A 55 -30.30 2.30 -7.43
N GLN A 56 -30.88 1.08 -7.51
CA GLN A 56 -31.64 0.56 -8.65
C GLN A 56 -30.96 0.88 -10.00
N PRO A 57 -29.68 0.46 -10.21
CA PRO A 57 -28.98 0.77 -11.44
C PRO A 57 -29.56 -0.03 -12.62
N LYS A 58 -29.69 0.60 -13.79
CA LYS A 58 -29.96 -0.12 -15.03
C LYS A 58 -28.74 -0.90 -15.51
N VAL A 59 -27.56 -0.34 -15.29
CA VAL A 59 -26.26 -0.93 -15.63
C VAL A 59 -25.31 -0.76 -14.46
N ILE A 60 -24.56 -1.79 -14.13
CA ILE A 60 -23.52 -1.74 -13.10
C ILE A 60 -22.17 -2.19 -13.66
N GLY A 61 -21.10 -1.47 -13.33
CA GLY A 61 -19.73 -1.83 -13.65
C GLY A 61 -18.90 -2.04 -12.39
N PHE A 62 -18.18 -3.15 -12.31
CA PHE A 62 -17.28 -3.45 -11.19
C PHE A 62 -15.81 -3.27 -11.56
N SER A 63 -15.05 -2.60 -10.70
CA SER A 63 -13.58 -2.55 -10.82
C SER A 63 -12.96 -3.75 -10.10
N CYS A 64 -12.37 -4.66 -10.89
CA CYS A 64 -11.92 -5.98 -10.43
C CYS A 64 -10.41 -6.00 -10.22
N TYR A 65 -10.01 -6.24 -8.97
CA TYR A 65 -8.63 -6.34 -8.53
C TYR A 65 -8.41 -7.61 -7.70
N ILE A 66 -7.18 -8.01 -7.54
CA ILE A 66 -6.79 -9.20 -6.78
C ILE A 66 -7.34 -9.22 -5.33
N TRP A 67 -7.50 -8.07 -4.68
CA TRP A 67 -7.98 -7.99 -3.29
C TRP A 67 -9.51 -8.10 -3.16
N ASN A 68 -10.28 -7.78 -4.22
CA ASN A 68 -11.74 -7.77 -4.14
C ASN A 68 -12.41 -8.86 -4.99
N TRP A 69 -11.65 -9.57 -5.83
CA TRP A 69 -12.22 -10.50 -6.80
C TRP A 69 -13.05 -11.61 -6.15
N LYS A 70 -12.60 -12.14 -5.03
CA LYS A 70 -13.37 -13.17 -4.31
C LYS A 70 -14.78 -12.66 -3.95
N LEU A 71 -14.89 -11.46 -3.39
CA LEU A 71 -16.16 -10.86 -3.00
C LEU A 71 -17.01 -10.48 -4.21
N ILE A 72 -16.39 -9.99 -5.31
CA ILE A 72 -17.10 -9.70 -6.56
C ILE A 72 -17.73 -10.98 -7.12
N ARG A 73 -17.06 -12.12 -7.10
CA ARG A 73 -17.64 -13.42 -7.55
C ARG A 73 -18.89 -13.79 -6.75
N GLU A 74 -18.88 -13.56 -5.44
CA GLU A 74 -20.06 -13.77 -4.59
C GLU A 74 -21.19 -12.81 -4.98
N ILE A 75 -20.88 -11.53 -5.22
CA ILE A 75 -21.85 -10.54 -5.68
C ILE A 75 -22.43 -10.92 -7.05
N LEU A 76 -21.61 -11.35 -8.01
CA LEU A 76 -22.09 -11.79 -9.33
C LEU A 76 -23.07 -12.96 -9.24
N THR A 77 -22.96 -13.82 -8.22
CA THR A 77 -23.86 -14.93 -7.99
C THR A 77 -25.20 -14.49 -7.39
N GLU A 78 -25.20 -13.49 -6.52
CA GLU A 78 -26.38 -13.07 -5.75
C GLU A 78 -27.14 -11.90 -6.37
N LEU A 79 -26.43 -10.95 -6.99
CA LEU A 79 -27.01 -9.72 -7.54
C LEU A 79 -28.13 -9.93 -8.57
N PRO A 80 -28.04 -10.89 -9.51
CA PRO A 80 -29.11 -11.14 -10.49
C PRO A 80 -30.42 -11.64 -9.87
N LYS A 81 -30.37 -12.16 -8.63
CA LYS A 81 -31.57 -12.61 -7.92
C LYS A 81 -32.41 -11.45 -7.38
N ILE A 82 -31.77 -10.31 -7.11
CA ILE A 82 -32.40 -9.13 -6.53
C ILE A 82 -32.57 -7.98 -7.54
N LEU A 83 -31.75 -7.97 -8.58
CA LEU A 83 -31.80 -7.01 -9.70
C LEU A 83 -31.66 -7.76 -11.04
N PRO A 84 -32.69 -8.53 -11.45
CA PRO A 84 -32.61 -9.42 -12.62
C PRO A 84 -32.45 -8.69 -13.96
N ASP A 85 -32.89 -7.42 -14.05
CA ASP A 85 -32.87 -6.61 -15.27
C ASP A 85 -31.64 -5.70 -15.35
N THR A 86 -30.72 -5.78 -14.38
CA THR A 86 -29.48 -4.98 -14.36
C THR A 86 -28.41 -5.64 -15.22
N GLU A 87 -27.91 -4.93 -16.23
CA GLU A 87 -26.79 -5.37 -17.04
C GLU A 87 -25.46 -5.18 -16.28
N ILE A 88 -24.58 -6.20 -16.29
CA ILE A 88 -23.37 -6.24 -15.48
C ILE A 88 -22.13 -6.16 -16.37
N TRP A 89 -21.25 -5.22 -16.08
CA TRP A 89 -19.95 -5.06 -16.73
C TRP A 89 -18.82 -5.23 -15.74
N LEU A 90 -17.71 -5.80 -16.22
CA LEU A 90 -16.49 -5.93 -15.43
C LEU A 90 -15.35 -5.15 -16.10
N GLY A 91 -14.37 -4.72 -15.32
CA GLY A 91 -13.13 -4.13 -15.80
C GLY A 91 -12.03 -4.22 -14.75
N GLY A 92 -10.80 -4.03 -15.17
CA GLY A 92 -9.63 -4.08 -14.30
C GLY A 92 -8.72 -5.28 -14.55
N PRO A 93 -7.54 -5.29 -13.91
CA PRO A 93 -6.47 -6.25 -14.24
C PRO A 93 -6.85 -7.71 -13.95
N GLU A 94 -7.73 -7.98 -13.00
CA GLU A 94 -8.10 -9.33 -12.59
C GLU A 94 -8.91 -10.08 -13.66
N VAL A 95 -9.67 -9.36 -14.48
CA VAL A 95 -10.61 -9.94 -15.46
C VAL A 95 -10.14 -9.82 -16.91
N THR A 96 -9.05 -9.08 -17.14
CA THR A 96 -8.55 -8.77 -18.49
C THR A 96 -8.00 -9.99 -19.22
N TYR A 97 -7.34 -10.92 -18.53
CA TYR A 97 -6.54 -11.98 -19.18
C TYR A 97 -7.26 -13.33 -19.34
N ASP A 98 -8.46 -13.51 -18.77
CA ASP A 98 -9.25 -14.73 -18.89
C ASP A 98 -10.73 -14.41 -19.18
N GLY A 99 -10.97 -13.38 -19.97
CA GLY A 99 -12.31 -12.88 -20.27
C GLY A 99 -13.29 -13.96 -20.78
N PRO A 100 -12.94 -14.76 -21.82
CA PRO A 100 -13.84 -15.80 -22.31
C PRO A 100 -14.15 -16.89 -21.28
N GLY A 101 -13.20 -17.24 -20.40
CA GLY A 101 -13.40 -18.17 -19.30
C GLY A 101 -14.40 -17.64 -18.30
N LEU A 102 -14.22 -16.39 -17.87
CA LEU A 102 -15.10 -15.71 -16.93
C LEU A 102 -16.52 -15.53 -17.45
N LEU A 103 -16.70 -15.17 -18.73
CA LEU A 103 -18.03 -15.02 -19.33
C LEU A 103 -18.77 -16.37 -19.50
N ARG A 104 -18.05 -17.47 -19.61
CA ARG A 104 -18.68 -18.82 -19.53
C ARG A 104 -19.08 -19.18 -18.10
N GLU A 105 -18.27 -18.81 -17.12
CA GLU A 105 -18.56 -19.06 -15.72
C GLU A 105 -19.70 -18.17 -15.17
N PHE A 106 -19.75 -16.91 -15.61
CA PHE A 106 -20.75 -15.92 -15.22
C PHE A 106 -21.53 -15.41 -16.45
N PRO A 107 -22.46 -16.22 -16.98
CA PRO A 107 -23.20 -15.86 -18.21
C PRO A 107 -24.13 -14.65 -18.05
N GLN A 108 -24.41 -14.22 -16.82
CA GLN A 108 -25.13 -12.98 -16.50
C GLN A 108 -24.32 -11.71 -16.72
N VAL A 109 -23.01 -11.81 -16.91
CA VAL A 109 -22.13 -10.67 -17.21
C VAL A 109 -22.27 -10.31 -18.69
N THR A 110 -22.60 -9.07 -18.96
CA THR A 110 -22.80 -8.52 -20.33
C THR A 110 -21.48 -8.48 -21.09
N GLY A 111 -20.40 -8.06 -20.44
CA GLY A 111 -19.07 -8.01 -21.05
C GLY A 111 -18.00 -7.50 -20.11
N ILE A 112 -16.76 -7.56 -20.59
CA ILE A 112 -15.57 -7.13 -19.84
C ILE A 112 -14.87 -6.03 -20.64
N MET A 113 -14.54 -4.92 -19.98
CA MET A 113 -13.69 -3.85 -20.53
C MET A 113 -12.23 -4.25 -20.32
N VAL A 114 -11.48 -4.37 -21.41
CA VAL A 114 -10.12 -4.89 -21.47
C VAL A 114 -9.12 -3.76 -21.71
N GLY A 115 -8.07 -3.70 -20.91
CA GLY A 115 -7.04 -2.68 -21.00
C GLY A 115 -7.45 -1.36 -20.35
N GLU A 116 -7.05 -0.23 -20.94
CA GLU A 116 -7.38 1.12 -20.44
C GLU A 116 -8.85 1.43 -20.71
N GLY A 117 -9.58 1.78 -19.65
CA GLY A 117 -11.04 1.82 -19.68
C GLY A 117 -11.66 3.15 -20.08
N GLU A 118 -10.94 4.26 -20.05
CA GLU A 118 -11.52 5.62 -20.13
C GLU A 118 -12.32 5.85 -21.43
N VAL A 119 -11.72 5.51 -22.57
CA VAL A 119 -12.39 5.66 -23.89
C VAL A 119 -13.41 4.56 -24.10
N THR A 120 -13.09 3.32 -23.72
CA THR A 120 -14.01 2.16 -23.87
C THR A 120 -15.29 2.38 -23.08
N PHE A 121 -15.18 2.82 -21.83
CA PHE A 121 -16.34 3.13 -20.99
C PHE A 121 -17.18 4.25 -21.55
N ARG A 122 -16.58 5.32 -22.07
CA ARG A 122 -17.31 6.42 -22.71
C ARG A 122 -18.16 5.91 -23.88
N GLU A 123 -17.58 5.10 -24.78
CA GLU A 123 -18.30 4.57 -25.96
C GLU A 123 -19.44 3.61 -25.55
N VAL A 124 -19.22 2.77 -24.52
CA VAL A 124 -20.27 1.91 -23.93
C VAL A 124 -21.41 2.76 -23.36
N LEU A 125 -21.07 3.80 -22.56
CA LEU A 125 -22.07 4.70 -21.99
C LEU A 125 -22.87 5.45 -23.04
N GLU A 126 -22.20 5.99 -24.09
CA GLU A 126 -22.85 6.66 -25.22
C GLU A 126 -23.85 5.74 -25.93
N HIS A 127 -23.52 4.45 -26.06
CA HIS A 127 -24.42 3.48 -26.64
C HIS A 127 -25.69 3.33 -25.79
N TYR A 128 -25.57 3.17 -24.48
CA TYR A 128 -26.73 3.07 -23.58
C TYR A 128 -27.57 4.34 -23.54
N VAL A 129 -26.98 5.52 -23.60
CA VAL A 129 -27.69 6.79 -23.62
C VAL A 129 -28.51 6.90 -24.91
N ARG A 130 -27.92 6.58 -26.08
CA ARG A 130 -28.63 6.56 -27.38
C ARG A 130 -29.79 5.58 -27.40
N GLU A 131 -29.65 4.38 -26.87
CA GLU A 131 -30.74 3.40 -26.74
C GLU A 131 -31.91 3.96 -25.91
N THR A 132 -31.60 4.66 -24.81
CA THR A 132 -32.63 5.24 -23.94
C THR A 132 -33.36 6.40 -24.61
N GLU A 133 -32.68 7.24 -25.39
CA GLU A 133 -33.27 8.34 -26.13
C GLU A 133 -34.16 7.84 -27.24
N THR A 134 -33.74 6.80 -27.96
CA THR A 134 -34.55 6.19 -29.05
C THR A 134 -35.81 5.52 -28.50
N ALA A 135 -35.72 4.82 -27.35
CA ALA A 135 -36.89 4.21 -26.72
C ALA A 135 -37.91 5.27 -26.24
N GLY A 136 -37.44 6.40 -25.66
CA GLY A 136 -38.32 7.50 -25.26
C GLY A 136 -39.01 8.23 -26.41
N GLN A 137 -38.45 8.21 -27.62
CA GLN A 137 -39.09 8.77 -28.82
C GLN A 137 -40.17 7.84 -29.40
N SER A 138 -40.03 6.51 -29.27
CA SER A 138 -40.99 5.52 -29.74
C SER A 138 -42.24 5.42 -28.85
N GLU A 139 -42.16 5.78 -27.56
CA GLU A 139 -43.32 5.82 -26.66
C GLU A 139 -44.25 7.02 -26.87
N GLN A 140 -43.86 8.00 -27.69
CA GLN A 140 -44.69 9.16 -28.02
C GLN A 140 -45.62 8.93 -29.21
N GLN A 141 -45.63 7.74 -29.82
CA GLN A 141 -46.62 7.34 -30.82
C GLN A 141 -47.51 6.21 -30.27
N PRO A 142 -48.78 6.45 -29.93
CA PRO A 142 -49.67 5.41 -29.44
C PRO A 142 -50.13 4.55 -30.59
N GLU A 143 -49.63 3.32 -30.73
CA GLU A 143 -50.32 2.23 -31.40
C GLU A 143 -51.09 1.41 -30.37
N PRO A 144 -52.44 1.26 -30.53
CA PRO A 144 -53.22 0.35 -29.69
C PRO A 144 -53.05 -1.09 -30.21
N ASP A 145 -52.87 -2.04 -29.31
CA ASP A 145 -52.80 -3.50 -29.49
C ASP A 145 -51.39 -4.13 -29.40
N ARG A 146 -50.85 -4.19 -28.17
CA ARG A 146 -49.88 -5.22 -27.78
C ARG A 146 -49.90 -5.50 -26.26
N ILE A 147 -51.03 -6.01 -25.80
CA ILE A 147 -51.09 -6.66 -24.50
C ILE A 147 -51.20 -8.16 -24.78
N GLU A 148 -50.12 -8.87 -25.01
CA GLU A 148 -50.05 -10.34 -24.91
C GLU A 148 -48.77 -10.94 -25.55
N GLN A 149 -47.57 -10.44 -25.21
CA GLN A 149 -46.34 -11.13 -25.62
C GLN A 149 -45.11 -10.80 -24.72
N GLN A 150 -45.30 -10.59 -23.43
CA GLN A 150 -44.18 -10.34 -22.50
C GLN A 150 -43.88 -11.51 -21.54
N ALA A 151 -43.99 -12.73 -21.99
CA ALA A 151 -43.69 -13.88 -21.11
C ALA A 151 -42.89 -14.99 -21.82
N ALA A 152 -41.89 -14.65 -22.62
CA ALA A 152 -40.87 -15.62 -23.09
C ALA A 152 -39.76 -14.90 -23.88
N ASP A 153 -38.75 -14.36 -23.18
CA ASP A 153 -37.37 -14.58 -23.64
C ASP A 153 -36.39 -14.13 -22.52
N ARG A 154 -35.88 -15.05 -21.74
CA ARG A 154 -34.87 -14.83 -20.69
C ARG A 154 -33.43 -14.90 -21.25
N THR A 155 -33.23 -14.48 -22.48
CA THR A 155 -31.91 -14.33 -23.10
C THR A 155 -31.75 -12.87 -23.49
N GLY A 156 -30.97 -12.13 -22.71
CA GLY A 156 -30.36 -10.80 -22.84
C GLY A 156 -30.58 -9.96 -24.12
N THR A 157 -31.80 -9.79 -24.60
CA THR A 157 -32.11 -9.02 -25.81
C THR A 157 -32.94 -7.78 -25.47
N VAL A 158 -32.29 -6.62 -25.45
CA VAL A 158 -32.99 -5.32 -25.53
C VAL A 158 -33.31 -5.05 -26.99
N ALA A 159 -34.57 -4.89 -27.32
CA ALA A 159 -35.06 -4.63 -28.70
C ALA A 159 -34.63 -5.68 -29.74
N GLY A 160 -34.48 -6.96 -29.38
CA GLY A 160 -34.18 -8.04 -30.33
C GLY A 160 -32.75 -8.12 -30.86
N LYS A 161 -31.83 -7.27 -30.36
CA LYS A 161 -30.41 -7.30 -30.73
C LYS A 161 -29.57 -8.04 -29.67
N SER A 162 -28.66 -8.89 -30.12
CA SER A 162 -27.68 -9.54 -29.26
C SER A 162 -26.65 -8.55 -28.68
N VAL A 163 -26.00 -8.90 -27.59
CA VAL A 163 -24.90 -8.10 -27.00
C VAL A 163 -23.80 -7.81 -28.03
N ALA A 164 -23.48 -8.78 -28.88
CA ALA A 164 -22.50 -8.63 -29.94
C ALA A 164 -22.93 -7.61 -31.01
N GLU A 165 -24.23 -7.53 -31.37
CA GLU A 165 -24.74 -6.53 -32.29
C GLU A 165 -24.79 -5.13 -31.67
N ARG A 166 -24.98 -5.03 -30.35
CA ARG A 166 -24.98 -3.75 -29.61
C ARG A 166 -23.57 -3.18 -29.46
N PHE A 167 -22.61 -3.98 -29.05
CA PHE A 167 -21.29 -3.53 -28.57
C PHE A 167 -20.10 -4.03 -29.39
N GLY A 168 -20.31 -4.94 -30.35
CA GLY A 168 -19.22 -5.60 -31.09
C GLY A 168 -18.33 -4.67 -31.93
N GLN A 169 -18.76 -3.44 -32.20
CA GLN A 169 -17.96 -2.41 -32.90
C GLN A 169 -17.08 -1.58 -31.94
N ILE A 170 -17.30 -1.69 -30.61
CA ILE A 170 -16.53 -0.96 -29.63
C ILE A 170 -15.21 -1.73 -29.36
N SER A 171 -14.09 -1.05 -29.54
CA SER A 171 -12.77 -1.64 -29.25
C SER A 171 -12.52 -1.78 -27.76
N GLY A 172 -11.72 -2.80 -27.37
CA GLY A 172 -11.30 -3.01 -25.97
C GLY A 172 -12.36 -3.71 -25.12
N LEU A 173 -13.20 -4.58 -25.74
CA LEU A 173 -14.18 -5.40 -25.04
C LEU A 173 -13.86 -6.91 -25.19
N CYS A 174 -14.27 -7.68 -24.19
CA CYS A 174 -14.49 -9.11 -24.30
C CYS A 174 -15.98 -9.40 -24.09
N LEU A 175 -16.62 -9.97 -25.08
CA LEU A 175 -18.03 -10.35 -25.08
C LEU A 175 -18.15 -11.89 -25.16
N ALA A 176 -19.35 -12.43 -25.01
CA ALA A 176 -19.57 -13.87 -25.15
C ALA A 176 -19.15 -14.41 -26.53
N SER A 177 -19.17 -13.55 -27.57
CA SER A 177 -18.67 -13.84 -28.93
C SER A 177 -17.13 -13.81 -29.05
N GLY A 178 -16.40 -13.36 -28.06
CA GLY A 178 -14.94 -13.20 -28.07
C GLY A 178 -14.49 -11.75 -27.87
N TYR A 179 -13.18 -11.51 -28.08
CA TYR A 179 -12.59 -10.17 -28.00
C TYR A 179 -12.96 -9.34 -29.24
N THR A 180 -13.28 -8.08 -29.01
CA THR A 180 -13.37 -7.06 -30.07
C THR A 180 -11.97 -6.58 -30.46
N ALA A 181 -11.86 -5.63 -31.39
CA ALA A 181 -10.58 -5.04 -31.76
C ALA A 181 -9.85 -4.47 -30.53
N PRO A 182 -8.52 -4.65 -30.41
CA PRO A 182 -7.76 -4.04 -29.32
C PRO A 182 -7.86 -2.53 -29.40
N ARG A 183 -7.86 -1.87 -28.23
CA ARG A 183 -7.85 -0.41 -28.16
C ARG A 183 -6.42 0.10 -28.19
N GLU A 184 -6.23 1.23 -28.87
CA GLU A 184 -4.97 1.99 -28.77
C GLU A 184 -4.80 2.56 -27.37
N LEU A 185 -3.54 2.72 -26.95
CA LEU A 185 -3.19 3.27 -25.63
C LEU A 185 -3.65 4.72 -25.51
N THR A 186 -4.24 5.07 -24.38
CA THR A 186 -4.77 6.40 -24.10
C THR A 186 -3.66 7.47 -24.10
N ASP A 187 -3.91 8.59 -24.74
CA ASP A 187 -3.06 9.79 -24.58
C ASP A 187 -3.34 10.42 -23.22
N LEU A 188 -2.36 10.38 -22.33
CA LEU A 188 -2.50 10.85 -20.95
C LEU A 188 -2.70 12.37 -20.85
N THR A 189 -2.38 13.13 -21.90
CA THR A 189 -2.63 14.58 -21.95
C THR A 189 -4.12 14.92 -22.03
N THR A 190 -4.93 13.96 -22.46
CA THR A 190 -6.39 14.11 -22.58
C THR A 190 -7.15 13.73 -21.31
N LEU A 191 -6.48 13.15 -20.31
CA LEU A 191 -7.12 12.74 -19.08
C LEU A 191 -7.43 13.95 -18.19
N PRO A 192 -8.67 14.10 -17.72
CA PRO A 192 -9.04 15.19 -16.83
C PRO A 192 -8.45 15.01 -15.43
N PHE A 193 -8.41 16.10 -14.68
CA PHE A 193 -8.08 16.07 -13.26
C PHE A 193 -9.22 15.43 -12.45
N LEU A 194 -8.89 14.50 -11.54
CA LEU A 194 -9.89 13.68 -10.84
C LEU A 194 -10.36 14.30 -9.51
N TYR A 195 -9.64 15.29 -9.00
CA TYR A 195 -9.73 15.74 -7.60
C TYR A 195 -10.25 17.19 -7.47
N GLU A 196 -10.99 17.71 -8.45
CA GLU A 196 -11.58 19.05 -8.38
C GLU A 196 -12.50 19.20 -7.15
N ASP A 197 -13.20 18.12 -6.78
CA ASP A 197 -13.96 18.01 -5.53
C ASP A 197 -13.22 17.07 -4.57
N MET A 198 -12.75 17.62 -3.44
CA MET A 198 -12.02 16.87 -2.41
C MET A 198 -12.92 16.22 -1.34
N GLU A 199 -14.23 16.50 -1.32
CA GLU A 199 -15.14 15.95 -0.31
C GLU A 199 -15.11 14.42 -0.26
N PRO A 200 -15.17 13.68 -1.39
CA PRO A 200 -15.12 12.22 -1.40
C PRO A 200 -13.80 11.63 -0.89
N PHE A 201 -12.74 12.44 -0.87
CA PHE A 201 -11.36 12.01 -0.52
C PHE A 201 -10.94 12.43 0.89
N THR A 202 -11.84 13.00 1.68
CA THR A 202 -11.55 13.40 3.06
C THR A 202 -11.03 12.21 3.88
N ASN A 203 -9.85 12.35 4.49
CA ASN A 203 -9.14 11.31 5.24
C ASN A 203 -8.75 10.07 4.40
N ARG A 204 -8.61 10.21 3.09
CA ARG A 204 -8.14 9.16 2.19
C ARG A 204 -6.78 9.50 1.60
N ILE A 205 -6.07 8.48 1.17
CA ILE A 205 -4.84 8.60 0.37
C ILE A 205 -5.25 9.02 -1.03
N ILE A 206 -4.60 10.07 -1.56
CA ILE A 206 -4.74 10.48 -2.95
C ILE A 206 -3.80 9.65 -3.80
N TYR A 207 -4.34 8.97 -4.79
CA TYR A 207 -3.56 8.24 -5.79
C TYR A 207 -3.42 9.08 -7.05
N TYR A 208 -2.19 9.45 -7.40
CA TYR A 208 -1.91 10.36 -8.48
C TYR A 208 -1.02 9.70 -9.53
N GLU A 209 -1.34 9.93 -10.80
CA GLU A 209 -0.66 9.32 -11.95
C GLU A 209 -0.05 10.41 -12.84
N THR A 210 1.28 10.34 -13.06
CA THR A 210 1.99 11.21 -14.01
C THR A 210 2.53 10.45 -15.21
N SER A 211 2.57 9.13 -15.13
CA SER A 211 3.00 8.26 -16.22
C SER A 211 2.31 6.91 -16.21
N ARG A 212 2.13 6.30 -17.38
CA ARG A 212 1.70 4.90 -17.56
C ARG A 212 2.73 4.11 -18.35
N GLY A 213 2.83 2.82 -18.03
CA GLY A 213 3.80 1.90 -18.59
C GLY A 213 5.07 1.80 -17.74
N CYS A 214 5.89 0.80 -18.03
CA CYS A 214 7.15 0.57 -17.35
C CYS A 214 8.20 0.11 -18.36
N PRO A 215 9.45 0.65 -18.35
CA PRO A 215 10.47 0.26 -19.30
C PRO A 215 11.05 -1.14 -19.02
N TYR A 216 10.81 -1.66 -17.81
CA TYR A 216 11.33 -2.96 -17.38
C TYR A 216 10.42 -4.12 -17.80
N ARG A 217 10.97 -5.36 -17.73
CA ARG A 217 10.32 -6.59 -18.19
C ARG A 217 10.22 -7.65 -17.08
N CYS A 218 10.07 -7.21 -15.83
CA CYS A 218 10.00 -8.14 -14.71
C CYS A 218 8.90 -9.19 -14.92
N SER A 219 9.28 -10.47 -14.91
CA SER A 219 8.41 -11.59 -15.32
C SER A 219 7.17 -11.78 -14.42
N TYR A 220 7.23 -11.34 -13.16
CA TYR A 220 6.13 -11.42 -12.18
C TYR A 220 5.16 -10.22 -12.24
N CYS A 221 5.49 -9.17 -13.02
CA CYS A 221 4.78 -7.90 -12.96
C CYS A 221 3.88 -7.66 -14.19
N LEU A 222 2.62 -7.34 -13.97
CA LEU A 222 1.68 -6.98 -15.06
C LEU A 222 2.04 -5.66 -15.74
N SER A 223 2.71 -4.73 -15.05
CA SER A 223 3.13 -3.45 -15.64
C SER A 223 4.22 -3.60 -16.70
N SER A 224 4.86 -4.77 -16.79
CA SER A 224 5.85 -5.11 -17.82
C SER A 224 5.23 -5.37 -19.21
N ILE A 225 3.91 -5.47 -19.29
CA ILE A 225 3.16 -5.72 -20.53
C ILE A 225 3.17 -4.46 -21.41
N ASP A 226 2.89 -3.29 -20.82
CA ASP A 226 2.99 -1.99 -21.49
C ASP A 226 4.41 -1.42 -21.35
N LYS A 227 5.23 -1.62 -22.40
CA LYS A 227 6.65 -1.23 -22.43
C LYS A 227 6.87 0.25 -22.78
N LYS A 228 5.84 0.95 -23.27
CA LYS A 228 5.93 2.35 -23.67
C LYS A 228 5.54 3.24 -22.50
N VAL A 229 6.52 3.86 -21.87
CA VAL A 229 6.24 4.89 -20.87
C VAL A 229 5.67 6.12 -21.55
N ARG A 230 4.46 6.52 -21.16
CA ARG A 230 3.76 7.73 -21.59
C ARG A 230 3.70 8.68 -20.39
N LEU A 231 4.05 9.92 -20.61
CA LEU A 231 4.09 10.96 -19.58
C LEU A 231 2.94 11.93 -19.76
N ARG A 232 2.42 12.45 -18.68
CA ARG A 232 1.53 13.62 -18.69
C ARG A 232 2.37 14.89 -18.93
N ASP A 233 1.73 15.91 -19.44
CA ASP A 233 2.34 17.23 -19.61
C ASP A 233 2.80 17.79 -18.25
N ILE A 234 4.05 18.23 -18.16
CA ILE A 234 4.66 18.64 -16.90
C ILE A 234 4.02 19.89 -16.30
N ASP A 235 3.52 20.81 -17.12
CA ASP A 235 2.86 22.02 -16.64
C ASP A 235 1.47 21.69 -16.08
N VAL A 236 0.81 20.68 -16.64
CA VAL A 236 -0.43 20.11 -16.07
C VAL A 236 -0.13 19.49 -14.71
N VAL A 237 0.89 18.63 -14.63
CA VAL A 237 1.31 17.98 -13.39
C VAL A 237 1.61 19.01 -12.29
N LYS A 238 2.37 20.06 -12.60
CA LYS A 238 2.70 21.12 -11.64
C LYS A 238 1.46 21.85 -11.11
N ARG A 239 0.48 22.16 -11.98
CA ARG A 239 -0.78 22.78 -11.54
C ARG A 239 -1.60 21.86 -10.62
N GLU A 240 -1.66 20.58 -10.92
CA GLU A 240 -2.39 19.61 -10.13
C GLU A 240 -1.69 19.35 -8.78
N LEU A 241 -0.36 19.33 -8.74
CA LEU A 241 0.42 19.26 -7.50
C LEU A 241 0.19 20.49 -6.63
N GLN A 242 0.16 21.70 -7.23
CA GLN A 242 -0.15 22.93 -6.51
C GLN A 242 -1.54 22.86 -5.86
N PHE A 243 -2.53 22.32 -6.56
CA PHE A 243 -3.86 22.10 -6.00
C PHE A 243 -3.81 21.22 -4.73
N PHE A 244 -3.08 20.10 -4.74
CA PHE A 244 -2.95 19.26 -3.56
C PHE A 244 -2.25 19.96 -2.40
N LEU A 245 -1.23 20.76 -2.69
CA LEU A 245 -0.50 21.57 -1.69
C LEU A 245 -1.42 22.64 -1.08
N ASP A 246 -2.19 23.35 -1.90
CA ASP A 246 -3.13 24.39 -1.45
C ASP A 246 -4.27 23.80 -0.59
N GLN A 247 -4.72 22.57 -0.90
CA GLN A 247 -5.72 21.83 -0.13
C GLN A 247 -5.16 21.15 1.14
N ASN A 248 -3.84 21.28 1.41
CA ASN A 248 -3.16 20.62 2.53
C ASN A 248 -3.43 19.10 2.58
N VAL A 249 -3.42 18.44 1.42
CA VAL A 249 -3.58 17.00 1.32
C VAL A 249 -2.49 16.31 2.13
N LYS A 250 -2.86 15.41 3.04
CA LYS A 250 -1.89 14.78 3.94
C LYS A 250 -0.94 13.85 3.21
N GLN A 251 -1.44 13.07 2.25
CA GLN A 251 -0.63 12.12 1.49
C GLN A 251 -1.08 11.99 0.05
N VAL A 252 -0.13 12.10 -0.87
CA VAL A 252 -0.26 11.82 -2.31
C VAL A 252 0.65 10.65 -2.66
N LYS A 253 0.07 9.50 -3.01
CA LYS A 253 0.82 8.35 -3.51
C LYS A 253 0.81 8.36 -5.04
N PHE A 254 2.01 8.48 -5.63
CA PHE A 254 2.18 8.29 -7.06
C PHE A 254 2.02 6.81 -7.40
N ILE A 255 1.23 6.53 -8.46
CA ILE A 255 1.00 5.16 -8.95
C ILE A 255 1.82 4.85 -10.22
N ASP A 256 2.74 5.72 -10.55
CA ASP A 256 3.77 5.53 -11.58
C ASP A 256 4.67 4.34 -11.22
N ARG A 257 4.80 3.36 -12.12
CA ARG A 257 5.44 2.06 -11.81
C ARG A 257 6.95 2.10 -11.63
N THR A 258 7.61 3.08 -12.19
CA THR A 258 9.00 3.42 -11.93
C THR A 258 9.12 4.92 -12.17
N PHE A 259 8.81 5.68 -11.16
CA PHE A 259 8.65 7.13 -11.25
C PHE A 259 9.89 7.82 -11.85
N ASN A 260 11.08 7.39 -11.47
CA ASN A 260 12.35 7.99 -11.91
C ASN A 260 12.91 7.40 -13.21
N CYS A 261 12.14 6.61 -13.97
CA CYS A 261 12.61 6.08 -15.25
C CYS A 261 12.86 7.16 -16.32
N ASN A 262 12.21 8.33 -16.18
CA ASN A 262 12.53 9.54 -16.92
C ASN A 262 13.09 10.60 -15.96
N HIS A 263 14.41 10.72 -15.92
CA HIS A 263 15.13 11.62 -15.02
C HIS A 263 14.68 13.08 -15.09
N LYS A 264 14.44 13.59 -16.31
CA LYS A 264 14.00 14.98 -16.49
C LYS A 264 12.64 15.20 -15.84
N HIS A 265 11.69 14.33 -16.11
CA HIS A 265 10.33 14.40 -15.55
C HIS A 265 10.35 14.30 -14.03
N ALA A 266 11.10 13.33 -13.49
CA ALA A 266 11.24 13.14 -12.05
C ALA A 266 11.87 14.35 -11.36
N MET A 267 12.98 14.88 -11.92
CA MET A 267 13.65 16.07 -11.38
C MET A 267 12.74 17.29 -11.36
N GLU A 268 11.97 17.52 -12.42
CA GLU A 268 11.05 18.67 -12.49
C GLU A 268 9.94 18.57 -11.45
N ILE A 269 9.41 17.36 -11.18
CA ILE A 269 8.40 17.12 -10.15
C ILE A 269 9.02 17.29 -8.75
N TRP A 270 10.15 16.65 -8.46
CA TRP A 270 10.81 16.74 -7.16
C TRP A 270 11.25 18.16 -6.83
N GLN A 271 11.79 18.90 -7.82
CA GLN A 271 12.16 20.30 -7.65
C GLN A 271 10.95 21.17 -7.34
N TYR A 272 9.82 20.95 -8.05
CA TYR A 272 8.58 21.67 -7.81
C TYR A 272 8.03 21.43 -6.40
N ILE A 273 7.99 20.15 -5.97
CA ILE A 273 7.56 19.78 -4.62
C ILE A 273 8.44 20.41 -3.55
N TYR A 274 9.78 20.42 -3.77
CA TYR A 274 10.73 21.02 -2.85
C TYR A 274 10.52 22.55 -2.70
N GLU A 275 10.31 23.24 -3.81
CA GLU A 275 10.14 24.70 -3.83
C GLU A 275 8.80 25.17 -3.27
N HIS A 276 7.76 24.33 -3.30
CA HIS A 276 6.40 24.66 -2.90
C HIS A 276 5.93 23.88 -1.67
N ASP A 277 6.85 23.27 -0.90
CA ASP A 277 6.51 22.48 0.29
C ASP A 277 5.66 23.30 1.28
N ASN A 278 4.46 22.80 1.59
CA ASN A 278 3.52 23.43 2.52
C ASN A 278 3.73 22.98 3.99
N GLY A 279 4.75 22.16 4.28
CA GLY A 279 5.02 21.60 5.61
C GLY A 279 4.06 20.49 6.07
N VAL A 280 3.07 20.11 5.27
CA VAL A 280 2.01 19.15 5.61
C VAL A 280 2.03 17.92 4.72
N THR A 281 2.03 18.13 3.39
CA THR A 281 1.87 17.06 2.41
C THR A 281 3.06 16.13 2.37
N ASN A 282 2.79 14.82 2.34
CA ASN A 282 3.75 13.76 2.09
C ASN A 282 3.53 13.17 0.70
N PHE A 283 4.59 12.92 -0.03
CA PHE A 283 4.58 12.33 -1.37
C PHE A 283 5.27 10.96 -1.36
N HIS A 284 4.59 9.94 -1.88
CA HIS A 284 5.10 8.58 -1.94
C HIS A 284 5.39 8.17 -3.38
N PHE A 285 6.60 7.69 -3.66
CA PHE A 285 7.07 7.31 -5.00
C PHE A 285 7.59 5.88 -5.04
N GLU A 286 7.20 5.12 -6.08
CA GLU A 286 7.82 3.84 -6.44
C GLU A 286 8.99 4.10 -7.39
N ILE A 287 10.23 3.79 -6.99
CA ILE A 287 11.44 4.11 -7.75
C ILE A 287 12.34 2.90 -8.00
N SER A 288 13.23 3.02 -8.98
CA SER A 288 14.44 2.18 -9.12
C SER A 288 15.63 2.96 -8.57
N ALA A 289 16.14 2.58 -7.39
CA ALA A 289 17.17 3.39 -6.73
C ALA A 289 18.52 3.35 -7.48
N ASP A 290 18.87 2.22 -8.10
CA ASP A 290 20.12 2.02 -8.82
C ASP A 290 20.29 2.92 -10.07
N ILE A 291 19.22 3.56 -10.57
CA ILE A 291 19.31 4.52 -11.67
C ILE A 291 19.38 5.98 -11.21
N LEU A 292 19.22 6.27 -9.92
CA LEU A 292 19.34 7.64 -9.40
C LEU A 292 20.71 8.24 -9.68
N ARG A 293 20.71 9.54 -9.96
CA ARG A 293 21.89 10.37 -10.24
C ARG A 293 22.26 11.22 -9.03
N GLU A 294 23.47 11.73 -9.00
CA GLU A 294 23.96 12.57 -7.89
C GLU A 294 23.11 13.82 -7.66
N GLU A 295 22.66 14.47 -8.73
CA GLU A 295 21.79 15.64 -8.63
C GLU A 295 20.43 15.33 -8.01
N GLU A 296 19.85 14.15 -8.33
CA GLU A 296 18.59 13.68 -7.76
C GLU A 296 18.76 13.37 -6.26
N ILE A 297 19.82 12.66 -5.89
CA ILE A 297 20.14 12.35 -4.48
C ILE A 297 20.39 13.64 -3.70
N SER A 298 21.13 14.59 -4.28
CA SER A 298 21.39 15.89 -3.65
C SER A 298 20.11 16.68 -3.39
N LEU A 299 19.16 16.66 -4.32
CA LEU A 299 17.85 17.29 -4.14
C LEU A 299 17.03 16.59 -3.05
N LEU A 300 16.93 15.28 -3.11
CA LEU A 300 16.18 14.46 -2.14
C LEU A 300 16.69 14.68 -0.71
N ASN A 301 18.02 14.77 -0.51
CA ASN A 301 18.62 15.03 0.80
C ASN A 301 18.38 16.45 1.34
N ARG A 302 17.81 17.35 0.54
CA ARG A 302 17.39 18.70 0.95
C ARG A 302 15.91 18.78 1.34
N PHE A 303 15.15 17.73 1.13
CA PHE A 303 13.74 17.67 1.48
C PHE A 303 13.55 17.84 2.99
N ARG A 304 12.42 18.40 3.39
CA ARG A 304 11.98 18.39 4.78
C ARG A 304 11.78 16.92 5.23
N PRO A 305 12.18 16.55 6.45
CA PRO A 305 11.83 15.23 6.99
C PRO A 305 10.32 14.94 6.88
N GLY A 306 9.98 13.81 6.27
CA GLY A 306 8.61 13.40 6.02
C GLY A 306 7.94 14.01 4.78
N LEU A 307 8.66 14.80 3.95
CA LEU A 307 8.12 15.30 2.67
C LEU A 307 7.96 14.17 1.65
N ALA A 308 8.89 13.22 1.61
CA ALA A 308 8.84 12.11 0.68
C ALA A 308 9.04 10.74 1.34
N GLN A 309 8.45 9.72 0.70
CA GLN A 309 8.70 8.30 0.94
C GLN A 309 9.10 7.66 -0.38
N LEU A 310 10.09 6.77 -0.34
CA LEU A 310 10.57 6.04 -1.50
C LEU A 310 10.34 4.53 -1.29
N GLU A 311 9.54 3.92 -2.14
CA GLU A 311 9.34 2.48 -2.21
C GLU A 311 10.31 1.92 -3.28
N ILE A 312 11.21 1.04 -2.84
CA ILE A 312 12.35 0.55 -3.60
C ILE A 312 12.28 -0.98 -3.68
N GLY A 313 11.84 -1.48 -4.82
CA GLY A 313 11.81 -2.92 -5.03
C GLY A 313 13.21 -3.49 -5.23
N VAL A 314 13.73 -4.26 -4.29
CA VAL A 314 14.95 -5.06 -4.45
C VAL A 314 14.61 -6.44 -4.99
N GLN A 315 13.62 -7.07 -4.41
CA GLN A 315 13.04 -8.39 -4.70
C GLN A 315 13.94 -9.57 -4.33
N SER A 316 15.20 -9.58 -4.74
CA SER A 316 16.25 -10.54 -4.41
C SER A 316 17.63 -9.90 -4.63
N THR A 317 18.64 -10.40 -3.95
CA THR A 317 20.05 -10.06 -4.22
C THR A 317 20.81 -11.22 -4.90
N ASN A 318 20.12 -12.35 -5.17
CA ASN A 318 20.69 -13.49 -5.88
C ASN A 318 20.79 -13.19 -7.38
N PRO A 319 21.98 -13.22 -7.99
CA PRO A 319 22.15 -12.90 -9.40
C PRO A 319 21.43 -13.85 -10.37
N GLU A 320 21.22 -15.12 -9.99
CA GLU A 320 20.48 -16.07 -10.83
C GLU A 320 18.99 -15.76 -10.81
N THR A 321 18.44 -15.47 -9.63
CA THR A 321 17.06 -15.03 -9.46
C THR A 321 16.79 -13.75 -10.21
N ILE A 322 17.66 -12.72 -10.05
CA ILE A 322 17.53 -11.43 -10.75
C ILE A 322 17.44 -11.62 -12.27
N ARG A 323 18.30 -12.49 -12.83
CA ARG A 323 18.26 -12.83 -14.27
C ARG A 323 16.99 -13.57 -14.66
N ALA A 324 16.58 -14.56 -13.87
CA ALA A 324 15.39 -15.38 -14.16
C ALA A 324 14.09 -14.58 -14.13
N ILE A 325 13.99 -13.58 -13.27
CA ILE A 325 12.83 -12.68 -13.21
C ILE A 325 12.92 -11.50 -14.17
N HIS A 326 13.90 -11.50 -15.09
CA HIS A 326 14.14 -10.44 -16.07
C HIS A 326 14.31 -9.04 -15.48
N ARG A 327 14.80 -8.96 -14.23
CA ARG A 327 15.02 -7.69 -13.56
C ARG A 327 16.40 -7.13 -13.93
N VAL A 328 16.45 -5.85 -14.27
CA VAL A 328 17.70 -5.13 -14.48
C VAL A 328 17.96 -4.29 -13.24
N MET A 329 18.96 -4.67 -12.45
CA MET A 329 19.31 -3.99 -11.20
C MET A 329 20.77 -4.25 -10.84
N ASP A 330 21.47 -3.21 -10.45
CA ASP A 330 22.80 -3.27 -9.85
C ASP A 330 22.67 -3.15 -8.32
N VAL A 331 22.76 -4.29 -7.62
CA VAL A 331 22.56 -4.35 -6.16
C VAL A 331 23.63 -3.55 -5.42
N ASP A 332 24.90 -3.58 -5.85
CA ASP A 332 25.99 -2.86 -5.20
C ASP A 332 25.85 -1.33 -5.35
N LYS A 333 25.32 -0.90 -6.49
CA LYS A 333 25.00 0.50 -6.72
C LYS A 333 23.78 0.93 -5.90
N LEU A 334 22.74 0.10 -5.86
CA LEU A 334 21.53 0.33 -5.06
C LEU A 334 21.91 0.54 -3.58
N GLU A 335 22.72 -0.34 -3.01
CA GLU A 335 23.20 -0.26 -1.63
C GLU A 335 23.89 1.08 -1.33
N LYS A 336 24.79 1.53 -2.21
CA LYS A 336 25.47 2.83 -2.09
C LYS A 336 24.50 4.00 -2.13
N ILE A 337 23.49 3.94 -2.98
CA ILE A 337 22.49 5.00 -3.13
C ILE A 337 21.54 5.04 -1.94
N VAL A 338 21.04 3.88 -1.48
CA VAL A 338 20.22 3.79 -0.27
C VAL A 338 20.96 4.41 0.92
N ALA A 339 22.25 4.05 1.10
CA ALA A 339 23.08 4.64 2.14
C ALA A 339 23.31 6.16 1.94
N ALA A 340 23.39 6.64 0.70
CA ALA A 340 23.54 8.07 0.41
C ALA A 340 22.28 8.87 0.76
N ILE A 341 21.09 8.33 0.52
CA ILE A 341 19.81 8.90 0.92
C ILE A 341 19.64 8.83 2.45
N HIS A 342 19.97 7.69 3.05
CA HIS A 342 19.85 7.49 4.50
C HIS A 342 20.66 8.52 5.31
N ARG A 343 21.81 8.98 4.81
CA ARG A 343 22.60 10.05 5.46
C ARG A 343 21.86 11.37 5.62
N GLY A 344 20.85 11.65 4.78
CA GLY A 344 19.98 12.82 4.89
C GLY A 344 19.04 12.79 6.11
N GLN A 345 18.73 11.60 6.66
CA GLN A 345 17.81 11.38 7.78
C GLN A 345 16.45 12.08 7.60
N ASN A 346 15.95 12.16 6.36
CA ASN A 346 14.78 12.96 6.01
C ASN A 346 13.77 12.22 5.12
N ILE A 347 14.16 11.08 4.53
CA ILE A 347 13.32 10.29 3.62
C ILE A 347 13.06 8.92 4.22
N HIS A 348 11.80 8.52 4.26
CA HIS A 348 11.39 7.16 4.60
C HIS A 348 11.67 6.23 3.41
N GLN A 349 12.62 5.32 3.55
CA GLN A 349 12.96 4.32 2.56
C GLN A 349 12.29 3.00 2.91
N HIS A 350 11.49 2.47 1.96
CA HIS A 350 10.81 1.20 2.06
C HIS A 350 11.44 0.25 1.03
N LEU A 351 12.07 -0.84 1.49
CA LEU A 351 12.72 -1.83 0.65
C LEU A 351 11.94 -3.14 0.66
N ASP A 352 11.80 -3.75 -0.55
CA ASP A 352 10.98 -4.96 -0.73
C ASP A 352 11.82 -6.15 -1.14
N LEU A 353 11.52 -7.33 -0.55
CA LEU A 353 11.96 -8.65 -0.98
C LEU A 353 10.75 -9.51 -1.35
N ILE A 354 10.91 -10.45 -2.28
CA ILE A 354 9.88 -11.41 -2.68
C ILE A 354 10.38 -12.83 -2.47
N ALA A 355 9.74 -13.58 -1.59
CA ALA A 355 9.98 -15.00 -1.39
C ALA A 355 9.29 -15.86 -2.46
N GLY A 356 9.89 -16.97 -2.83
CA GLY A 356 9.35 -17.93 -3.81
C GLY A 356 9.63 -17.59 -5.26
N LEU A 357 10.61 -16.73 -5.53
CA LEU A 357 11.12 -16.48 -6.87
C LEU A 357 11.93 -17.67 -7.40
N PRO A 358 12.02 -17.85 -8.73
CA PRO A 358 12.88 -18.90 -9.32
C PRO A 358 14.34 -18.75 -8.90
N TYR A 359 15.04 -19.90 -8.71
CA TYR A 359 16.44 -20.00 -8.32
C TYR A 359 16.78 -19.42 -6.94
N GLU A 360 15.78 -19.20 -6.08
CA GLU A 360 16.00 -18.72 -4.71
C GLU A 360 15.46 -19.73 -3.70
N ASP A 361 16.38 -20.40 -3.02
CA ASP A 361 16.09 -21.29 -1.91
C ASP A 361 16.03 -20.51 -0.58
N TYR A 362 15.71 -21.20 0.49
CA TYR A 362 15.56 -20.62 1.82
C TYR A 362 16.81 -19.89 2.31
N GLU A 363 17.99 -20.49 2.11
CA GLU A 363 19.27 -19.92 2.54
C GLU A 363 19.66 -18.69 1.70
N SER A 364 19.39 -18.75 0.38
CA SER A 364 19.61 -17.63 -0.53
C SER A 364 18.72 -16.45 -0.16
N PHE A 365 17.46 -16.71 0.17
CA PHE A 365 16.56 -15.68 0.66
C PHE A 365 17.06 -15.06 1.98
N GLY A 366 17.57 -15.89 2.92
CA GLY A 366 18.17 -15.42 4.16
C GLY A 366 19.37 -14.49 3.90
N ARG A 367 20.24 -14.82 2.94
CA ARG A 367 21.34 -13.91 2.54
C ARG A 367 20.84 -12.61 1.90
N SER A 368 19.79 -12.67 1.09
CA SER A 368 19.14 -11.48 0.51
C SER A 368 18.54 -10.60 1.62
N PHE A 369 17.90 -11.23 2.60
CA PHE A 369 17.37 -10.55 3.77
C PHE A 369 18.46 -9.81 4.57
N ASP A 370 19.53 -10.51 4.95
CA ASP A 370 20.63 -9.93 5.73
C ASP A 370 21.28 -8.75 5.01
N ARG A 371 21.45 -8.86 3.68
CA ARG A 371 22.02 -7.79 2.86
C ARG A 371 21.12 -6.55 2.81
N VAL A 372 19.81 -6.73 2.63
CA VAL A 372 18.86 -5.61 2.57
C VAL A 372 18.63 -5.01 3.95
N TYR A 373 18.58 -5.83 4.99
CA TYR A 373 18.49 -5.36 6.38
C TYR A 373 19.69 -4.48 6.76
N ALA A 374 20.91 -4.83 6.31
CA ALA A 374 22.12 -4.03 6.55
C ALA A 374 22.09 -2.64 5.89
N MET A 375 21.20 -2.41 4.92
CA MET A 375 20.96 -1.08 4.34
C MET A 375 20.14 -0.17 5.26
N GLN A 376 19.60 -0.69 6.35
CA GLN A 376 18.83 0.02 7.38
C GLN A 376 17.63 0.82 6.83
N PRO A 377 16.74 0.21 6.05
CA PRO A 377 15.53 0.89 5.62
C PRO A 377 14.62 1.21 6.81
N GLU A 378 13.81 2.25 6.72
CA GLU A 378 12.76 2.54 7.70
C GLU A 378 11.67 1.48 7.70
N GLN A 379 11.45 0.81 6.54
CA GLN A 379 10.55 -0.34 6.40
C GLN A 379 11.17 -1.40 5.50
N LEU A 380 11.13 -2.66 5.95
CA LEU A 380 11.53 -3.84 5.18
C LEU A 380 10.32 -4.73 4.95
N GLN A 381 9.85 -4.80 3.71
CA GLN A 381 8.71 -5.63 3.35
C GLN A 381 9.17 -6.98 2.81
N LEU A 382 8.67 -8.04 3.40
CA LEU A 382 8.80 -9.40 2.91
C LEU A 382 7.52 -9.78 2.16
N GLY A 383 7.57 -9.73 0.84
CA GLY A 383 6.49 -10.16 -0.03
C GLY A 383 6.60 -11.66 -0.37
N PHE A 384 5.50 -12.22 -0.88
CA PHE A 384 5.45 -13.58 -1.43
C PHE A 384 5.00 -13.51 -2.87
N LEU A 385 5.66 -14.28 -3.74
CA LEU A 385 5.33 -14.28 -5.16
C LEU A 385 3.85 -14.52 -5.39
N LYS A 386 3.23 -13.62 -6.15
CA LYS A 386 1.86 -13.75 -6.63
C LYS A 386 1.90 -14.05 -8.12
N VAL A 387 1.35 -15.19 -8.51
CA VAL A 387 1.38 -15.65 -9.91
C VAL A 387 0.18 -15.08 -10.64
N LEU A 388 0.36 -13.86 -11.15
CA LEU A 388 -0.72 -13.08 -11.75
C LEU A 388 -1.03 -13.54 -13.17
N LYS A 389 -2.30 -13.78 -13.49
CA LYS A 389 -2.74 -14.11 -14.86
C LYS A 389 -2.28 -13.03 -15.83
N GLY A 390 -1.74 -13.45 -16.98
CA GLY A 390 -1.19 -12.56 -17.99
C GLY A 390 0.27 -12.14 -17.77
N SER A 391 0.88 -12.48 -16.63
CA SER A 391 2.31 -12.26 -16.43
C SER A 391 3.14 -13.39 -17.08
N ASP A 392 4.36 -13.08 -17.47
CA ASP A 392 5.33 -14.07 -17.97
C ASP A 392 5.60 -15.18 -16.93
N MET A 393 5.60 -14.85 -15.65
CA MET A 393 5.71 -15.80 -14.55
C MET A 393 4.56 -16.82 -14.51
N HIS A 394 3.35 -16.40 -14.85
CA HIS A 394 2.21 -17.31 -14.94
C HIS A 394 2.37 -18.31 -16.09
N GLU A 395 2.88 -17.87 -17.23
CA GLU A 395 3.11 -18.73 -18.39
C GLU A 395 4.22 -19.76 -18.12
N HIS A 396 5.27 -19.37 -17.39
CA HIS A 396 6.41 -20.23 -17.06
C HIS A 396 6.31 -20.93 -15.69
N ALA A 397 5.22 -20.75 -14.95
CA ALA A 397 5.04 -21.30 -13.60
C ALA A 397 5.30 -22.82 -13.54
N LYS A 398 4.86 -23.56 -14.57
CA LYS A 398 5.05 -25.02 -14.66
C LYS A 398 6.53 -25.40 -14.82
N GLU A 399 7.29 -24.62 -15.59
CA GLU A 399 8.72 -24.84 -15.82
C GLU A 399 9.53 -24.67 -14.53
N TYR A 400 9.21 -23.65 -13.75
CA TYR A 400 9.82 -23.39 -12.46
C TYR A 400 9.24 -24.24 -11.31
N GLY A 401 8.34 -25.19 -11.61
CA GLY A 401 7.68 -26.02 -10.61
C GLY A 401 6.86 -25.24 -9.60
N ILE A 402 6.46 -24.01 -9.95
CA ILE A 402 5.70 -23.13 -9.05
C ILE A 402 4.30 -23.70 -8.88
N ARG A 403 3.89 -23.89 -7.61
CA ARG A 403 2.50 -24.11 -7.21
C ARG A 403 2.04 -22.95 -6.35
N TYR A 404 0.83 -22.50 -6.60
CA TYR A 404 0.25 -21.32 -5.97
C TYR A 404 -1.23 -21.54 -5.70
N LEU A 405 -1.83 -20.68 -4.89
CA LEU A 405 -3.26 -20.71 -4.60
C LEU A 405 -4.08 -20.43 -5.88
N GLU A 406 -5.11 -21.22 -6.15
CA GLU A 406 -6.03 -21.01 -7.29
C GLU A 406 -6.91 -19.77 -7.10
N GLN A 407 -7.13 -19.37 -5.86
CA GLN A 407 -7.89 -18.17 -5.50
C GLN A 407 -6.95 -17.00 -5.21
N PRO A 408 -7.39 -15.75 -5.45
CA PRO A 408 -6.62 -14.58 -5.05
C PRO A 408 -6.17 -14.66 -3.58
N PRO A 409 -4.95 -14.26 -3.28
CA PRO A 409 -4.03 -13.48 -4.10
C PRO A 409 -3.09 -14.30 -5.00
N TYR A 410 -3.38 -15.56 -5.36
CA TYR A 410 -2.54 -16.44 -6.20
C TYR A 410 -1.13 -16.62 -5.66
N GLU A 411 -1.01 -16.65 -4.36
CA GLU A 411 0.27 -16.67 -3.67
C GLU A 411 0.95 -18.03 -3.78
N VAL A 412 2.27 -17.99 -3.96
CA VAL A 412 3.13 -19.18 -4.06
C VAL A 412 2.98 -20.10 -2.84
N LEU A 413 2.90 -21.39 -3.10
CA LEU A 413 2.91 -22.43 -2.08
C LEU A 413 4.29 -23.09 -2.01
N TYR A 414 4.90 -23.42 -3.14
CA TYR A 414 6.27 -23.93 -3.27
C TYR A 414 6.77 -23.79 -4.71
N THR A 415 8.08 -23.98 -4.90
CA THR A 415 8.75 -23.99 -6.21
C THR A 415 9.75 -25.15 -6.28
N ASN A 416 10.52 -25.24 -7.38
CA ASN A 416 11.62 -26.22 -7.46
C ASN A 416 12.73 -25.98 -6.42
N TRP A 417 12.83 -24.79 -5.83
CA TRP A 417 13.93 -24.38 -4.93
C TRP A 417 13.51 -24.24 -3.48
N ILE A 418 12.26 -23.95 -3.19
CA ILE A 418 11.77 -23.73 -1.84
C ILE A 418 10.49 -24.54 -1.59
N SER A 419 10.47 -25.26 -0.48
CA SER A 419 9.35 -26.11 -0.08
C SER A 419 8.21 -25.31 0.56
N TYR A 420 7.01 -25.92 0.66
CA TYR A 420 5.87 -25.34 1.37
C TYR A 420 6.19 -25.07 2.85
N GLY A 421 6.92 -25.95 3.51
CA GLY A 421 7.31 -25.77 4.92
C GLY A 421 8.18 -24.53 5.11
N GLU A 422 9.14 -24.30 4.20
CA GLU A 422 10.02 -23.13 4.21
C GLU A 422 9.26 -21.84 3.89
N ILE A 423 8.34 -21.83 2.92
CA ILE A 423 7.45 -20.69 2.66
C ILE A 423 6.65 -20.35 3.94
N ARG A 424 6.09 -21.36 4.63
CA ARG A 424 5.38 -21.15 5.90
C ARG A 424 6.29 -20.60 7.00
N ARG A 425 7.58 -20.98 7.00
CA ARG A 425 8.57 -20.46 7.93
C ARG A 425 8.89 -18.99 7.63
N LEU A 426 9.09 -18.64 6.35
CA LEU A 426 9.28 -17.24 5.92
C LEU A 426 8.09 -16.34 6.28
N LYS A 427 6.86 -16.85 6.21
CA LYS A 427 5.67 -16.09 6.65
C LYS A 427 5.67 -15.76 8.14
N ARG A 428 6.17 -16.68 8.97
CA ARG A 428 6.32 -16.37 10.40
C ARG A 428 7.45 -15.37 10.64
N ILE A 429 8.53 -15.44 9.86
CA ILE A 429 9.61 -14.44 9.92
C ILE A 429 9.10 -13.06 9.49
N GLU A 430 8.33 -12.99 8.42
CA GLU A 430 7.69 -11.75 7.95
C GLU A 430 6.85 -11.11 9.05
N GLU A 431 6.03 -11.89 9.76
CA GLU A 431 5.23 -11.39 10.88
C GLU A 431 6.13 -10.84 12.01
N MET A 432 7.28 -11.47 12.28
CA MET A 432 8.24 -10.94 13.27
C MET A 432 8.87 -9.62 12.80
N VAL A 433 9.20 -9.49 11.52
CA VAL A 433 9.72 -8.25 10.95
C VAL A 433 8.67 -7.14 11.06
N GLU A 434 7.41 -7.41 10.73
CA GLU A 434 6.31 -6.45 10.89
C GLU A 434 6.11 -6.01 12.35
N LEU A 435 6.13 -6.95 13.29
CA LEU A 435 5.85 -6.68 14.69
C LEU A 435 7.02 -5.98 15.42
N TYR A 436 8.25 -6.25 15.02
CA TYR A 436 9.43 -5.79 15.75
C TYR A 436 10.26 -4.77 14.99
N TYR A 437 10.53 -4.94 13.71
CA TYR A 437 11.29 -3.99 12.91
C TYR A 437 10.40 -2.85 12.38
N ASN A 438 9.42 -3.17 11.53
CA ASN A 438 8.59 -2.19 10.83
C ASN A 438 7.71 -1.36 11.78
N SER A 439 7.41 -1.90 12.96
CA SER A 439 6.71 -1.15 14.01
C SER A 439 7.53 0.04 14.54
N GLY A 440 8.84 0.06 14.32
CA GLY A 440 9.76 1.06 14.83
C GLY A 440 9.85 1.15 16.37
N GLN A 441 9.31 0.15 17.09
CA GLN A 441 9.20 0.23 18.56
C GLN A 441 10.46 -0.24 19.30
N PHE A 442 11.38 -0.91 18.64
CA PHE A 442 12.50 -1.62 19.26
C PHE A 442 13.86 -1.19 18.67
N THR A 443 13.96 0.08 18.30
CA THR A 443 15.07 0.63 17.51
C THR A 443 16.42 0.59 18.24
N HIS A 444 16.43 0.55 19.57
CA HIS A 444 17.65 0.43 20.39
C HIS A 444 17.91 -0.99 20.84
N THR A 445 16.86 -1.79 21.06
CA THR A 445 16.98 -3.17 21.55
C THR A 445 17.46 -4.12 20.45
N LEU A 446 16.88 -4.05 19.25
CA LEU A 446 17.18 -4.99 18.17
C LEU A 446 18.65 -4.99 17.74
N PRO A 447 19.34 -3.84 17.55
CA PRO A 447 20.75 -3.84 17.14
C PRO A 447 21.71 -4.45 18.18
N VAL A 448 21.31 -4.49 19.46
CA VAL A 448 22.08 -5.15 20.51
C VAL A 448 21.80 -6.64 20.53
N LEU A 449 20.52 -7.04 20.38
CA LEU A 449 20.11 -8.43 20.36
C LEU A 449 20.66 -9.18 19.12
N GLU A 450 20.72 -8.52 17.99
CA GLU A 450 21.27 -9.08 16.74
C GLU A 450 22.69 -9.63 16.91
N LYS A 451 23.51 -8.98 17.77
CA LYS A 451 24.90 -9.42 18.05
C LYS A 451 25.01 -10.80 18.69
N ALA A 452 23.90 -11.31 19.25
CA ALA A 452 23.84 -12.66 19.81
C ALA A 452 23.58 -13.75 18.75
N PHE A 453 23.42 -13.38 17.48
CA PHE A 453 23.11 -14.28 16.38
C PHE A 453 24.14 -14.16 15.25
N SER A 454 24.10 -15.08 14.29
CA SER A 454 24.97 -15.05 13.09
C SER A 454 24.60 -13.95 12.08
N GLY A 455 23.40 -13.38 12.21
CA GLY A 455 22.86 -12.30 11.39
C GLY A 455 21.41 -12.03 11.73
N PRO A 456 20.84 -10.94 11.18
CA PRO A 456 19.46 -10.56 11.45
C PRO A 456 18.45 -11.62 11.03
N PHE A 457 18.64 -12.30 9.89
CA PHE A 457 17.75 -13.39 9.49
C PHE A 457 17.65 -14.49 10.54
N ALA A 458 18.79 -14.94 11.08
CA ALA A 458 18.82 -15.96 12.12
C ALA A 458 18.16 -15.50 13.43
N MET A 459 18.24 -14.21 13.76
CA MET A 459 17.54 -13.63 14.91
C MET A 459 16.02 -13.68 14.73
N TYR A 460 15.50 -13.23 13.58
CA TYR A 460 14.06 -13.24 13.32
C TYR A 460 13.52 -14.67 13.16
N GLU A 461 14.30 -15.57 12.59
CA GLU A 461 13.98 -16.98 12.52
C GLU A 461 13.83 -17.60 13.92
N ALA A 462 14.80 -17.37 14.80
CA ALA A 462 14.75 -17.86 16.18
C ALA A 462 13.58 -17.22 16.97
N LEU A 463 13.25 -15.96 16.72
CA LEU A 463 12.11 -15.29 17.34
C LEU A 463 10.79 -15.86 16.83
N ALA A 464 10.69 -16.17 15.54
CA ALA A 464 9.51 -16.82 14.95
C ALA A 464 9.31 -18.24 15.51
N ASP A 465 10.39 -19.00 15.70
CA ASP A 465 10.33 -20.33 16.33
C ASP A 465 9.87 -20.20 17.79
N TYR A 466 10.39 -19.24 18.56
CA TYR A 466 9.92 -18.96 19.91
C TYR A 466 8.43 -18.60 19.97
N TYR A 467 7.95 -17.74 19.05
CA TYR A 467 6.54 -17.41 18.94
C TYR A 467 5.67 -18.64 18.65
N GLN A 468 6.17 -19.53 17.78
CA GLN A 468 5.47 -20.79 17.45
C GLN A 468 5.38 -21.72 18.68
N GLU A 469 6.47 -21.87 19.42
CA GLU A 469 6.55 -22.71 20.61
C GLU A 469 5.63 -22.21 21.74
N GLN A 470 5.52 -20.87 21.89
CA GLN A 470 4.68 -20.25 22.91
C GLN A 470 3.21 -20.09 22.48
N GLY A 471 2.87 -20.42 21.21
CA GLY A 471 1.50 -20.29 20.67
C GLY A 471 1.06 -18.87 20.41
N TYR A 472 1.98 -17.89 20.32
CA TYR A 472 1.65 -16.48 20.14
C TYR A 472 1.10 -16.13 18.75
N PHE A 473 1.28 -16.96 17.74
CA PHE A 473 0.63 -16.79 16.44
C PHE A 473 -0.88 -17.08 16.48
N THR A 474 -1.35 -17.86 17.45
CA THR A 474 -2.77 -18.15 17.61
C THR A 474 -3.48 -17.04 18.38
N ASN A 475 -2.83 -16.48 19.39
CA ASN A 475 -3.35 -15.44 20.25
C ASN A 475 -2.42 -14.20 20.16
N SER A 476 -2.62 -13.37 19.14
CA SER A 476 -1.76 -12.21 18.88
C SER A 476 -1.54 -11.36 20.13
N PRO A 477 -0.29 -11.22 20.62
CA PRO A 477 0.02 -10.47 21.84
C PRO A 477 -0.31 -8.99 21.68
N ALA A 478 -0.87 -8.40 22.74
CA ALA A 478 -1.06 -6.95 22.79
C ALA A 478 0.30 -6.22 22.68
N ARG A 479 0.29 -5.02 22.09
CA ARG A 479 1.49 -4.22 21.81
C ARG A 479 2.42 -4.09 23.03
N ALA A 480 1.90 -3.72 24.19
CA ALA A 480 2.68 -3.59 25.39
C ALA A 480 3.30 -4.91 25.88
N TYR A 481 2.64 -6.05 25.63
CA TYR A 481 3.13 -7.36 26.02
C TYR A 481 4.28 -7.86 25.12
N ARG A 482 4.40 -7.35 23.90
CA ARG A 482 5.52 -7.67 22.99
C ARG A 482 6.89 -7.28 23.57
N TYR A 483 6.95 -6.21 24.37
CA TYR A 483 8.17 -5.82 25.09
C TYR A 483 8.59 -6.87 26.11
N GLN A 484 7.65 -7.42 26.87
CA GLN A 484 7.89 -8.51 27.81
C GLN A 484 8.37 -9.78 27.09
N ILE A 485 7.70 -10.15 25.98
CA ILE A 485 8.08 -11.31 25.16
C ILE A 485 9.51 -11.15 24.64
N LEU A 486 9.85 -9.98 24.12
CA LEU A 486 11.21 -9.73 23.59
C LEU A 486 12.25 -9.78 24.70
N LEU A 487 11.94 -9.29 25.92
CA LEU A 487 12.83 -9.41 27.08
C LEU A 487 13.09 -10.87 27.47
N GLU A 488 12.03 -11.69 27.50
CA GLU A 488 12.13 -13.12 27.82
C GLU A 488 12.95 -13.87 26.77
N PHE A 489 12.68 -13.60 25.48
CA PHE A 489 13.44 -14.16 24.38
C PHE A 489 14.92 -13.75 24.43
N ALA A 490 15.21 -12.47 24.60
CA ALA A 490 16.57 -11.94 24.68
C ALA A 490 17.33 -12.52 25.88
N ALA A 491 16.68 -12.58 27.05
CA ALA A 491 17.26 -13.18 28.26
C ALA A 491 17.55 -14.69 28.11
N MET A 492 16.75 -15.40 27.29
CA MET A 492 16.99 -16.81 26.99
C MET A 492 18.18 -16.99 26.03
N LYS A 493 18.33 -16.13 25.03
CA LYS A 493 19.37 -16.23 24.00
C LYS A 493 20.70 -15.63 24.44
N ASP A 494 20.66 -14.57 25.25
CA ASP A 494 21.81 -13.85 25.76
C ASP A 494 21.62 -13.49 27.25
N PRO A 495 21.70 -14.49 28.16
CA PRO A 495 21.42 -14.30 29.59
C PRO A 495 22.34 -13.28 30.28
N ALA A 496 23.57 -13.13 29.80
CA ALA A 496 24.55 -12.21 30.40
C ALA A 496 24.13 -10.74 30.27
N ASN A 497 23.38 -10.39 29.24
CA ASN A 497 22.96 -9.03 28.93
C ASN A 497 21.47 -8.75 29.28
N ARG A 498 20.83 -9.60 30.10
CA ARG A 498 19.41 -9.48 30.46
C ARG A 498 19.03 -8.09 30.98
N GLU A 499 19.87 -7.52 31.87
CA GLU A 499 19.59 -6.20 32.47
C GLU A 499 19.76 -5.06 31.43
N ILE A 500 20.69 -5.22 30.49
CA ILE A 500 20.85 -4.29 29.37
C ILE A 500 19.58 -4.30 28.49
N TYR A 501 19.08 -5.47 28.13
CA TYR A 501 17.81 -5.58 27.34
C TYR A 501 16.63 -4.98 28.09
N ARG A 502 16.55 -5.13 29.41
CA ARG A 502 15.52 -4.53 30.25
C ARG A 502 15.54 -3.00 30.13
N GLU A 503 16.72 -2.39 30.22
CA GLU A 503 16.87 -0.94 30.11
C GLU A 503 16.61 -0.44 28.70
N LEU A 504 17.12 -1.12 27.67
CA LEU A 504 16.87 -0.77 26.27
C LEU A 504 15.37 -0.84 25.91
N LEU A 505 14.66 -1.87 26.36
CA LEU A 505 13.22 -1.99 26.16
C LEU A 505 12.44 -0.91 26.93
N THR A 506 12.92 -0.52 28.10
CA THR A 506 12.35 0.60 28.86
C THR A 506 12.54 1.91 28.10
N TYR A 507 13.74 2.12 27.55
CA TYR A 507 14.07 3.27 26.73
C TYR A 507 13.21 3.31 25.46
N ASP A 508 13.17 2.24 24.69
CA ASP A 508 12.38 2.12 23.45
C ASP A 508 10.89 2.39 23.72
N MET A 509 10.36 1.95 24.87
CA MET A 509 8.98 2.16 25.22
C MET A 509 8.67 3.63 25.53
N TYR A 510 9.52 4.30 26.34
CA TYR A 510 9.37 5.72 26.63
C TYR A 510 9.66 6.62 25.42
N LEU A 511 10.53 6.19 24.53
CA LEU A 511 10.79 6.91 23.28
C LEU A 511 9.51 7.06 22.43
N ARG A 512 8.58 6.10 22.53
CA ARG A 512 7.32 6.07 21.78
C ARG A 512 6.12 6.62 22.52
N GLU A 513 6.03 6.36 23.85
CA GLU A 513 4.82 6.61 24.61
C GLU A 513 5.08 7.30 25.93
N ASN A 514 4.28 8.34 26.20
CA ASN A 514 4.17 8.90 27.55
C ASN A 514 3.23 8.03 28.38
N LEU A 515 3.77 7.06 29.08
CA LEU A 515 3.00 6.07 29.84
C LEU A 515 2.42 6.68 31.13
N LYS A 516 1.17 6.32 31.43
CA LYS A 516 0.53 6.68 32.71
C LYS A 516 1.09 5.92 33.91
N SER A 517 1.61 4.72 33.67
CA SER A 517 2.24 3.86 34.67
C SER A 517 3.50 3.24 34.10
N ARG A 518 4.49 3.06 34.96
CA ARG A 518 5.77 2.48 34.59
C ARG A 518 5.59 1.03 34.13
N PRO A 519 6.32 0.57 33.08
CA PRO A 519 6.26 -0.81 32.60
C PRO A 519 6.62 -1.81 33.71
N ALA A 520 5.86 -2.89 33.82
CA ALA A 520 6.09 -3.91 34.87
C ALA A 520 7.44 -4.61 34.75
N PHE A 521 8.00 -4.68 33.54
CA PHE A 521 9.32 -5.29 33.32
C PHE A 521 10.49 -4.32 33.62
N ALA A 522 10.26 -3.00 33.71
CA ALA A 522 11.32 -2.04 33.99
C ALA A 522 11.94 -2.22 35.39
N ALA A 523 13.25 -1.90 35.53
CA ALA A 523 13.94 -2.03 36.79
C ALA A 523 13.33 -1.15 37.89
N GLU A 524 13.27 -1.58 39.12
CA GLU A 524 12.71 -0.77 40.21
C GLU A 524 13.48 0.54 40.41
N ILE A 525 12.75 1.63 40.63
CA ILE A 525 13.31 2.95 40.95
C ILE A 525 13.50 3.04 42.47
N THR A 526 14.71 3.37 42.90
CA THR A 526 15.03 3.59 44.31
C THR A 526 14.36 4.86 44.85
N GLU A 527 14.28 4.99 46.20
CA GLU A 527 13.74 6.20 46.83
C GLU A 527 14.59 7.45 46.55
N GLU A 528 15.91 7.26 46.41
CA GLU A 528 16.81 8.33 45.99
C GLU A 528 16.54 8.81 44.58
N GLU A 529 16.40 7.88 43.62
CA GLU A 529 16.05 8.21 42.22
C GLU A 529 14.69 8.93 42.14
N LYS A 530 13.69 8.52 42.91
CA LYS A 530 12.39 9.21 42.97
C LYS A 530 12.51 10.65 43.47
N GLN A 531 13.35 10.85 44.50
CA GLN A 531 13.63 12.19 45.04
C GLN A 531 14.35 13.06 44.01
N ASN A 532 15.32 12.49 43.29
CA ASN A 532 16.07 13.19 42.25
C ASN A 532 15.15 13.61 41.09
N ILE A 533 14.26 12.72 40.62
CA ILE A 533 13.24 13.04 39.60
C ILE A 533 12.34 14.19 40.06
N ARG A 534 11.90 14.15 41.32
CA ARG A 534 11.05 15.21 41.87
C ARG A 534 11.77 16.55 41.94
N ARG A 535 13.03 16.54 42.42
CA ARG A 535 13.87 17.76 42.48
C ARG A 535 14.11 18.34 41.09
N PHE A 536 14.44 17.50 40.13
CA PHE A 536 14.61 17.91 38.74
C PHE A 536 13.44 18.74 38.26
N TYR A 537 12.21 18.23 38.37
CA TYR A 537 11.03 18.98 37.88
C TYR A 537 10.76 20.25 38.70
N GLN A 538 11.08 20.26 39.99
CA GLN A 538 10.97 21.47 40.80
C GLN A 538 11.99 22.54 40.41
N THR A 539 13.22 22.15 40.06
CA THR A 539 14.25 23.05 39.54
C THR A 539 13.86 23.55 38.14
N GLU A 540 13.39 22.67 37.27
CA GLU A 540 12.93 23.04 35.92
C GLU A 540 11.75 24.02 35.92
N GLU A 541 10.86 23.97 36.89
CA GLU A 541 9.79 24.97 37.04
C GLU A 541 10.37 26.41 37.20
N GLN A 542 11.54 26.54 37.79
CA GLN A 542 12.18 27.84 38.05
C GLN A 542 13.21 28.23 36.99
N GLU A 543 14.06 27.29 36.57
CA GLU A 543 15.23 27.56 35.75
C GLU A 543 15.00 27.37 34.23
N ARG A 544 14.07 26.47 33.86
CA ARG A 544 13.76 26.18 32.44
C ARG A 544 14.96 25.81 31.59
N HIS A 545 15.91 25.11 32.17
CA HIS A 545 17.17 24.78 31.49
C HIS A 545 16.99 23.75 30.39
N TYR A 546 16.25 22.67 30.69
CA TYR A 546 15.99 21.57 29.75
C TYR A 546 14.63 21.68 29.03
N LEU A 547 13.68 22.41 29.62
CA LEU A 547 12.30 22.53 29.15
C LEU A 547 11.88 24.00 28.92
N PRO A 548 12.61 24.77 28.09
CA PRO A 548 12.34 26.20 27.89
C PRO A 548 10.99 26.50 27.24
N ALA A 549 10.46 25.55 26.45
CA ALA A 549 9.17 25.72 25.77
C ALA A 549 7.94 25.58 26.68
N TYR A 550 8.14 25.30 27.97
CA TYR A 550 7.08 25.00 28.92
C TYR A 550 6.84 26.09 29.96
N ASP A 551 7.08 27.35 29.66
CA ASP A 551 7.07 28.51 30.57
C ASP A 551 5.83 28.63 31.45
N GLN A 552 4.67 28.14 31.00
CA GLN A 552 3.37 28.30 31.67
C GLN A 552 3.03 27.17 32.63
N TYR A 553 3.88 26.12 32.72
CA TYR A 553 3.52 24.90 33.42
C TYR A 553 4.27 24.74 34.75
N ASP A 554 3.54 24.29 35.79
CA ASP A 554 4.14 23.91 37.06
C ASP A 554 4.88 22.56 36.97
N TRP A 555 5.65 22.22 37.98
CA TRP A 555 6.45 20.98 38.01
C TRP A 555 5.60 19.70 37.87
N LYS A 556 4.32 19.70 38.35
CA LYS A 556 3.42 18.57 38.25
C LYS A 556 2.91 18.42 36.80
N GLN A 557 2.70 19.53 36.13
CA GLN A 557 2.32 19.52 34.72
C GLN A 557 3.50 19.09 33.85
N LEU A 558 4.71 19.61 34.10
CA LEU A 558 5.93 19.17 33.43
C LEU A 558 6.12 17.66 33.52
N SER A 559 6.00 17.10 34.75
CA SER A 559 6.14 15.65 34.97
C SER A 559 5.04 14.79 34.36
N ARG A 560 3.93 15.37 33.88
CA ARG A 560 2.89 14.67 33.12
C ARG A 560 3.07 14.79 31.60
N MET A 561 3.72 15.85 31.15
CA MET A 561 3.92 16.16 29.73
C MET A 561 5.23 15.59 29.21
N THR A 562 6.18 15.33 30.08
CA THR A 562 7.49 14.73 29.80
C THR A 562 7.72 13.53 30.71
N HIS A 563 8.80 12.79 30.51
CA HIS A 563 9.18 11.68 31.38
C HIS A 563 10.68 11.71 31.65
N LEU A 564 11.10 11.62 32.89
CA LEU A 564 12.50 11.47 33.31
C LEU A 564 12.72 10.07 33.89
N GLU A 565 13.52 9.26 33.20
CA GLU A 565 13.82 7.88 33.60
C GLU A 565 15.29 7.70 33.98
N PRO A 566 15.61 7.02 35.10
CA PRO A 566 16.97 6.65 35.44
C PRO A 566 17.40 5.38 34.69
N PHE A 567 18.61 5.40 34.14
CA PHE A 567 19.29 4.27 33.53
C PHE A 567 20.63 4.02 34.19
N ARG A 568 21.09 2.78 34.20
CA ARG A 568 22.33 2.36 34.90
C ARG A 568 23.43 1.94 33.93
N TYR A 569 23.05 1.70 32.67
CA TYR A 569 23.95 1.22 31.63
C TYR A 569 24.17 2.28 30.55
N PRO A 570 25.41 2.48 30.03
CA PRO A 570 26.69 1.90 30.48
C PRO A 570 27.17 2.43 31.83
N GLU A 571 26.70 3.57 32.25
CA GLU A 571 26.93 4.21 33.56
C GLU A 571 25.64 4.93 34.01
N PRO A 572 25.46 5.16 35.34
CA PRO A 572 24.24 5.80 35.86
C PRO A 572 24.01 7.19 35.25
N HIS A 573 22.84 7.38 34.64
CA HIS A 573 22.40 8.64 34.03
C HIS A 573 20.88 8.72 34.04
N TYR A 574 20.34 9.88 33.65
CA TYR A 574 18.90 10.06 33.44
C TYR A 574 18.64 10.46 31.99
N VAL A 575 17.50 10.07 31.49
CA VAL A 575 17.03 10.49 30.14
C VAL A 575 15.69 11.18 30.28
N LEU A 576 15.64 12.40 29.79
CA LEU A 576 14.40 13.18 29.66
C LEU A 576 13.79 12.95 28.29
N PHE A 577 12.55 12.46 28.28
CA PHE A 577 11.74 12.27 27.07
C PHE A 577 10.72 13.39 26.98
N ASP A 578 10.79 14.20 25.90
CA ASP A 578 9.87 15.29 25.62
C ASP A 578 8.92 14.88 24.48
N TYR A 579 7.62 14.85 24.77
CA TYR A 579 6.60 14.39 23.85
C TYR A 579 5.91 15.52 23.07
N GLN A 580 6.23 16.78 23.32
CA GLN A 580 5.69 17.92 22.61
C GLN A 580 6.31 18.04 21.21
N GLU A 581 7.62 17.81 21.14
CA GLU A 581 8.37 17.78 19.89
C GLU A 581 8.70 16.33 19.52
N ARG A 582 8.10 15.83 18.45
CA ARG A 582 8.38 14.49 17.95
C ARG A 582 9.11 14.55 16.62
N ASN A 583 9.98 13.58 16.38
CA ASN A 583 10.61 13.43 15.08
C ASN A 583 9.54 13.17 14.01
N PRO A 584 9.45 14.00 12.95
CA PRO A 584 8.40 13.85 11.93
C PRO A 584 8.53 12.59 11.08
N LEU A 585 9.71 11.96 11.03
CA LEU A 585 9.95 10.76 10.24
C LEU A 585 9.50 9.49 10.96
N ASN A 586 9.83 9.37 12.26
CA ASN A 586 9.63 8.14 13.02
C ASN A 586 8.78 8.30 14.30
N TYR A 587 8.30 9.51 14.60
CA TYR A 587 7.46 9.87 15.75
C TYR A 587 8.12 9.64 17.13
N GLU A 588 9.45 9.53 17.19
CA GLU A 588 10.19 9.45 18.45
C GLU A 588 10.08 10.74 19.24
N ALA A 589 10.02 10.60 20.57
CA ALA A 589 10.14 11.72 21.48
C ALA A 589 11.54 12.36 21.37
N LYS A 590 11.62 13.66 21.55
CA LYS A 590 12.91 14.34 21.71
C LYS A 590 13.52 13.89 23.04
N VAL A 591 14.80 13.52 23.03
CA VAL A 591 15.50 13.02 24.21
C VAL A 591 16.68 13.89 24.59
N GLN A 592 16.94 14.01 25.90
CA GLN A 592 18.11 14.66 26.45
C GLN A 592 18.71 13.79 27.56
N VAL A 593 20.01 13.53 27.47
CA VAL A 593 20.73 12.78 28.49
C VAL A 593 21.22 13.73 29.59
N ILE A 594 20.93 13.41 30.83
CA ILE A 594 21.25 14.21 32.02
C ILE A 594 22.14 13.37 32.94
N ALA A 595 23.40 13.72 33.03
CA ALA A 595 24.36 12.97 33.84
C ALA A 595 24.07 13.08 35.34
N ASN A 596 23.62 14.26 35.79
CA ASN A 596 23.23 14.49 37.19
C ASN A 596 22.03 15.46 37.24
N PRO A 597 20.81 15.00 37.61
CA PRO A 597 19.60 15.83 37.62
C PRO A 597 19.55 16.81 38.82
N ILE A 598 20.62 16.86 39.66
CA ILE A 598 20.69 17.71 40.87
C ILE A 598 21.61 18.93 40.64
N LEU A 599 22.40 18.91 39.58
CA LEU A 599 23.24 20.02 39.13
C LEU A 599 22.53 20.84 38.08
#